data_e3c362012f3101eb2661867117768078
#
_entry.id   e3c362012f3101eb2661867117768078
#
_cell.length_a   1.000
_cell.length_b   1.000
_cell.length_c   1.000
_cell.angle_alpha   90.00
_cell.angle_beta   90.00
_cell.angle_gamma   90.00
#
_symmetry.space_group_name_H-M   'P 1'
#
loop_
_entity.id
_entity.type
_entity.pdbx_description
1 polymer ?
#
loop_
_entity_poly.entity_id
_entity_poly.type
_entity_poly.pdbx_seq_one_letter_code
_entity_poly.pdbx_strand_id
1 'polypeptide(L)'
;SDEQLEKMLGSLLDSLEKDVTGQPSDGTTPAGMKPERMSGAIRKDGTRLGKALEGELEIGATDRVNIHFPEADKRHYDESLSRVRRYVPAFSSILRRNGTDRVRDLRGLRSGLLDTGKLAEAVQGVENIYRQERTARADRMAVCILVDESGSMDGEKIQAARDTAILLNEALATVRNVDLYIYGHTTENGSFVKLNAYREGRGRGDRYVLGSIEADWSNIDSRAIREAAARVRARTREKCLFFVISDGAPCEPTRNVKEAVRELSRDGFSFVSIGIDFEYDPSEMYDNHVSMTDLSTLAPELGKMIKKAIMDNSNRK
;
A
#
# COMPACT_ATOMS: atom_id res chain seq x y z
N SER A 1 11.53 2.83 34.85
CA SER A 1 12.60 3.74 35.31
C SER A 1 13.90 3.23 34.77
N ASP A 2 14.83 4.11 34.46
CA ASP A 2 16.14 3.79 33.87
C ASP A 2 16.92 2.69 34.62
N GLU A 3 16.72 2.61 35.92
CA GLU A 3 17.31 1.60 36.80
C GLU A 3 16.79 0.15 36.54
N GLN A 4 15.57 0.00 36.04
CA GLN A 4 15.02 -1.29 35.63
C GLN A 4 15.55 -1.73 34.27
N LEU A 5 15.80 -0.78 33.38
CA LEU A 5 16.39 -1.02 32.05
C LEU A 5 17.87 -1.44 32.18
N GLU A 6 18.63 -0.78 33.04
CA GLU A 6 20.05 -1.16 33.30
C GLU A 6 20.15 -2.56 33.93
N LYS A 7 19.21 -2.90 34.83
CA LYS A 7 19.19 -4.22 35.47
C LYS A 7 18.84 -5.34 34.49
N MET A 8 17.95 -5.08 33.54
CA MET A 8 17.58 -6.02 32.48
C MET A 8 18.70 -6.17 31.45
N LEU A 9 19.33 -5.07 31.02
CA LEU A 9 20.49 -5.10 30.14
C LEU A 9 21.68 -5.84 30.78
N GLY A 10 21.92 -5.65 32.07
CA GLY A 10 22.94 -6.38 32.83
C GLY A 10 22.67 -7.89 32.83
N SER A 11 21.43 -8.33 33.10
CA SER A 11 21.07 -9.75 33.12
C SER A 11 21.11 -10.41 31.73
N LEU A 12 20.86 -9.67 30.67
CA LEU A 12 20.99 -10.12 29.28
C LEU A 12 22.45 -10.27 28.86
N LEU A 13 23.30 -9.33 29.24
CA LEU A 13 24.75 -9.40 28.99
C LEU A 13 25.38 -10.57 29.75
N ASP A 14 25.01 -10.81 31.00
CA ASP A 14 25.45 -11.96 31.81
C ASP A 14 25.01 -13.31 31.22
N SER A 15 23.83 -13.34 30.59
CA SER A 15 23.34 -14.54 29.89
C SER A 15 24.13 -14.80 28.60
N LEU A 16 24.44 -13.74 27.84
CA LEU A 16 25.23 -13.82 26.62
C LEU A 16 26.70 -14.20 26.90
N GLU A 17 27.31 -13.69 28.00
CA GLU A 17 28.65 -14.07 28.41
C GLU A 17 28.72 -15.54 28.88
N LYS A 18 27.69 -16.05 29.54
CA LYS A 18 27.62 -17.49 29.93
C LYS A 18 27.48 -18.42 28.74
N ASP A 19 26.80 -18.03 27.69
CA ASP A 19 26.68 -18.81 26.45
C ASP A 19 27.95 -18.75 25.59
N VAL A 20 28.77 -17.70 25.71
CA VAL A 20 30.03 -17.52 24.98
C VAL A 20 31.20 -18.15 25.74
N THR A 21 31.16 -18.27 27.08
CA THR A 21 32.23 -18.81 27.92
C THR A 21 32.06 -20.28 28.33
N GLY A 22 31.09 -20.99 27.76
CA GLY A 22 30.99 -22.46 27.84
C GLY A 22 32.26 -23.09 27.23
N GLN A 23 33.30 -23.27 28.03
CA GLN A 23 34.53 -23.93 27.62
C GLN A 23 34.28 -25.28 27.03
N PRO A 24 34.79 -25.60 25.85
CA PRO A 24 34.93 -26.98 25.43
C PRO A 24 36.25 -27.51 26.07
N SER A 25 36.10 -28.39 27.03
CA SER A 25 37.16 -29.33 27.34
C SER A 25 37.32 -30.27 26.15
N ASP A 26 38.56 -30.39 25.69
CA ASP A 26 39.12 -31.29 24.71
C ASP A 26 39.08 -30.88 23.23
N GLY A 27 40.30 -30.72 22.75
CA GLY A 27 40.63 -30.38 21.39
C GLY A 27 40.35 -31.49 20.40
N THR A 28 39.25 -31.34 19.72
CA THR A 28 39.05 -31.91 18.37
C THR A 28 38.07 -31.03 17.60
N THR A 29 38.62 -30.27 16.68
CA THR A 29 37.86 -29.54 15.68
C THR A 29 37.22 -30.56 14.74
N PRO A 30 35.89 -30.62 14.62
CA PRO A 30 35.27 -31.41 13.55
C PRO A 30 35.42 -30.62 12.24
N ALA A 31 36.34 -31.03 11.41
CA ALA A 31 36.41 -30.66 10.03
C ALA A 31 35.12 -31.13 9.32
N GLY A 32 34.29 -30.21 8.84
CA GLY A 32 33.16 -30.59 7.98
C GLY A 32 31.83 -29.86 8.17
N MET A 33 31.76 -28.74 8.88
CA MET A 33 30.50 -27.96 8.92
C MET A 33 30.45 -26.98 7.77
N LYS A 34 29.49 -27.19 6.85
CA LYS A 34 29.23 -26.27 5.74
C LYS A 34 28.73 -24.92 6.24
N PRO A 35 29.12 -23.78 5.58
CA PRO A 35 28.73 -22.42 6.00
C PRO A 35 27.23 -22.17 6.12
N GLU A 36 26.41 -22.93 5.39
CA GLU A 36 24.94 -22.84 5.39
C GLU A 36 24.27 -23.19 6.74
N ARG A 37 24.94 -23.95 7.62
CA ARG A 37 24.39 -24.27 8.96
C ARG A 37 24.62 -23.17 9.99
N MET A 38 25.66 -22.34 9.82
CA MET A 38 25.91 -21.20 10.73
C MET A 38 24.93 -20.06 10.47
N SER A 39 24.55 -19.82 9.21
CA SER A 39 23.57 -18.78 8.89
C SER A 39 22.17 -19.08 9.42
N GLY A 40 21.79 -20.36 9.49
CA GLY A 40 20.50 -20.80 10.02
C GLY A 40 20.37 -20.67 11.55
N ALA A 41 21.49 -20.80 12.29
CA ALA A 41 21.50 -20.63 13.75
C ALA A 41 21.39 -19.13 14.12
N ILE A 42 22.16 -18.28 13.44
CA ILE A 42 22.12 -16.82 13.63
C ILE A 42 20.74 -16.26 13.27
N ARG A 43 20.09 -16.76 12.19
CA ARG A 43 18.73 -16.37 11.83
C ARG A 43 17.68 -16.75 12.90
N LYS A 44 17.81 -17.92 13.53
CA LYS A 44 16.86 -18.35 14.58
C LYS A 44 17.01 -17.51 15.86
N ASP A 45 18.21 -17.12 16.21
CA ASP A 45 18.46 -16.32 17.41
C ASP A 45 18.11 -14.84 17.17
N GLY A 46 18.36 -14.29 15.98
CA GLY A 46 17.90 -12.97 15.59
C GLY A 46 16.36 -12.84 15.57
N THR A 47 15.66 -13.88 15.11
CA THR A 47 14.20 -13.93 15.13
C THR A 47 13.62 -14.07 16.55
N ARG A 48 14.34 -14.75 17.48
CA ARG A 48 13.94 -14.86 18.89
C ARG A 48 14.16 -13.55 19.63
N LEU A 49 15.27 -12.87 19.37
CA LEU A 49 15.57 -11.56 19.96
C LEU A 49 14.59 -10.50 19.41
N GLY A 50 14.30 -10.51 18.11
CA GLY A 50 13.28 -9.68 17.50
C GLY A 50 11.91 -9.85 18.16
N LYS A 51 11.44 -11.10 18.33
CA LYS A 51 10.16 -11.38 19.00
C LYS A 51 10.13 -11.03 20.49
N ALA A 52 11.25 -11.09 21.20
CA ALA A 52 11.32 -10.65 22.58
C ALA A 52 11.27 -9.12 22.71
N LEU A 53 11.89 -8.41 21.77
CA LEU A 53 11.82 -6.94 21.70
C LEU A 53 10.45 -6.44 21.21
N GLU A 54 9.76 -7.20 20.33
CA GLU A 54 8.40 -6.88 19.88
C GLU A 54 7.38 -6.84 21.03
N GLY A 55 7.51 -7.72 22.03
CA GLY A 55 6.63 -7.75 23.21
C GLY A 55 6.82 -6.56 24.17
N GLU A 56 7.99 -5.93 24.17
CA GLU A 56 8.29 -4.79 25.05
C GLU A 56 8.07 -3.42 24.38
N LEU A 57 8.12 -3.35 23.04
CA LEU A 57 7.79 -2.15 22.28
C LEU A 57 6.29 -1.77 22.38
N GLU A 58 5.40 -2.70 22.73
CA GLU A 58 3.97 -2.39 22.97
C GLU A 58 3.73 -1.43 24.18
N ILE A 59 4.69 -1.28 25.09
CA ILE A 59 4.49 -0.55 26.35
C ILE A 59 4.87 0.93 26.28
N GLY A 60 5.57 1.38 25.23
CA GLY A 60 6.13 2.75 25.17
C GLY A 60 5.95 3.53 23.88
N ALA A 61 5.29 2.97 22.88
CA ALA A 61 5.12 3.66 21.60
C ALA A 61 4.18 4.86 21.76
N THR A 62 4.74 6.05 21.87
CA THR A 62 3.98 7.30 21.87
C THR A 62 3.15 7.41 20.59
N ASP A 63 1.90 7.87 20.70
CA ASP A 63 0.96 8.07 19.57
C ASP A 63 1.42 9.12 18.54
N ARG A 64 2.69 9.48 18.58
CA ARG A 64 3.24 10.55 17.77
C ARG A 64 3.65 10.03 16.38
N VAL A 65 3.06 10.65 15.35
CA VAL A 65 3.45 10.49 13.95
C VAL A 65 4.09 11.79 13.47
N ASN A 66 5.31 11.71 12.94
CA ASN A 66 6.00 12.85 12.37
C ASN A 66 5.74 12.89 10.86
N ILE A 67 5.23 14.04 10.37
CA ILE A 67 5.02 14.24 8.95
C ILE A 67 6.23 14.94 8.36
N HIS A 68 6.80 14.34 7.34
CA HIS A 68 7.93 14.86 6.60
C HIS A 68 7.54 15.12 5.14
N PHE A 69 8.05 16.21 4.57
CA PHE A 69 7.88 16.55 3.15
C PHE A 69 9.24 16.40 2.47
N PRO A 70 9.44 15.32 1.71
CA PRO A 70 10.73 15.02 1.09
C PRO A 70 11.11 16.03 0.02
N GLU A 71 12.42 16.19 -0.18
CA GLU A 71 12.94 16.97 -1.28
C GLU A 71 12.86 16.20 -2.61
N ALA A 72 12.86 16.97 -3.73
CA ALA A 72 12.78 16.38 -5.05
C ALA A 72 14.10 15.71 -5.46
N ASP A 73 14.04 14.45 -5.89
CA ASP A 73 15.14 13.75 -6.56
C ASP A 73 14.77 13.42 -8.01
N LYS A 74 15.11 14.33 -8.89
CA LYS A 74 14.84 14.20 -10.31
C LYS A 74 15.59 13.02 -10.94
N ARG A 75 16.79 12.73 -10.49
CA ARG A 75 17.64 11.69 -11.08
C ARG A 75 16.98 10.32 -10.89
N HIS A 76 16.72 9.94 -9.65
CA HIS A 76 16.08 8.65 -9.36
C HIS A 76 14.66 8.55 -9.93
N TYR A 77 13.93 9.69 -9.98
CA TYR A 77 12.64 9.72 -10.66
C TYR A 77 12.75 9.38 -12.16
N ASP A 78 13.66 10.03 -12.90
CA ASP A 78 13.83 9.84 -14.33
C ASP A 78 14.34 8.42 -14.64
N GLU A 79 15.24 7.86 -13.82
CA GLU A 79 15.70 6.47 -13.90
C GLU A 79 14.52 5.48 -13.73
N SER A 80 13.71 5.66 -12.69
CA SER A 80 12.52 4.83 -12.45
C SER A 80 11.49 4.98 -13.57
N LEU A 81 11.21 6.20 -14.00
CA LEU A 81 10.28 6.46 -15.08
C LEU A 81 10.72 5.78 -16.39
N SER A 82 12.03 5.75 -16.69
CA SER A 82 12.56 5.08 -17.88
C SER A 82 12.23 3.58 -17.90
N ARG A 83 12.26 2.92 -16.74
CA ARG A 83 11.92 1.49 -16.60
C ARG A 83 10.43 1.22 -16.76
N VAL A 84 9.57 2.10 -16.23
CA VAL A 84 8.12 1.85 -16.19
C VAL A 84 7.31 2.52 -17.29
N ARG A 85 7.88 3.48 -18.02
CA ARG A 85 7.18 4.31 -19.01
C ARG A 85 6.36 3.52 -20.02
N ARG A 86 6.85 2.37 -20.47
CA ARG A 86 6.15 1.50 -21.43
C ARG A 86 4.84 0.93 -20.90
N TYR A 87 4.67 0.82 -19.58
CA TYR A 87 3.48 0.25 -18.95
C TYR A 87 2.41 1.31 -18.63
N VAL A 88 2.78 2.60 -18.54
CA VAL A 88 1.87 3.70 -18.19
C VAL A 88 0.60 3.72 -19.07
N PRO A 89 0.67 3.55 -20.43
CA PRO A 89 -0.54 3.59 -21.25
C PRO A 89 -1.52 2.46 -20.94
N ALA A 90 -1.02 1.24 -20.67
CA ALA A 90 -1.86 0.09 -20.31
C ALA A 90 -2.61 0.34 -19.00
N PHE A 91 -1.91 0.80 -17.96
CA PHE A 91 -2.50 1.17 -16.67
C PHE A 91 -3.52 2.30 -16.82
N SER A 92 -3.15 3.37 -17.51
CA SER A 92 -4.06 4.50 -17.78
C SER A 92 -5.35 4.07 -18.49
N SER A 93 -5.26 3.13 -19.44
CA SER A 93 -6.42 2.61 -20.16
C SER A 93 -7.38 1.85 -19.23
N ILE A 94 -6.83 1.01 -18.35
CA ILE A 94 -7.61 0.24 -17.37
C ILE A 94 -8.32 1.18 -16.38
N LEU A 95 -7.59 2.17 -15.88
CA LEU A 95 -8.12 3.14 -14.91
C LEU A 95 -9.18 4.05 -15.52
N ARG A 96 -8.98 4.52 -16.76
CA ARG A 96 -9.98 5.34 -17.50
C ARG A 96 -11.28 4.59 -17.74
N ARG A 97 -11.23 3.29 -18.10
CA ARG A 97 -12.44 2.49 -18.31
C ARG A 97 -13.34 2.44 -17.10
N ASN A 98 -12.78 2.52 -15.91
CA ASN A 98 -13.51 2.49 -14.65
C ASN A 98 -13.93 3.89 -14.17
N GLY A 99 -13.26 4.94 -14.65
CA GLY A 99 -13.50 6.34 -14.28
C GLY A 99 -14.23 7.19 -15.34
N THR A 100 -14.74 6.58 -16.41
CA THR A 100 -15.48 7.33 -17.44
C THR A 100 -16.95 7.48 -17.12
N ASP A 101 -17.50 8.64 -17.49
CA ASP A 101 -18.94 8.88 -17.44
C ASP A 101 -19.67 7.80 -18.22
N ARG A 102 -20.70 7.21 -17.61
CA ARG A 102 -21.52 6.18 -18.23
C ARG A 102 -22.75 6.85 -18.83
N VAL A 103 -22.87 6.84 -20.14
CA VAL A 103 -24.12 7.17 -20.80
C VAL A 103 -25.05 5.97 -20.67
N ARG A 104 -26.15 6.14 -19.93
CA ARG A 104 -27.24 5.18 -19.88
C ARG A 104 -28.32 5.66 -20.82
N ASP A 105 -28.61 4.89 -21.85
CA ASP A 105 -29.75 5.09 -22.74
C ASP A 105 -30.96 4.40 -22.08
N LEU A 106 -31.82 5.19 -21.43
CA LEU A 106 -33.05 4.74 -20.83
C LEU A 106 -34.12 4.75 -21.94
N ARG A 107 -34.61 3.58 -22.33
CA ARG A 107 -35.63 3.39 -23.37
C ARG A 107 -36.98 2.99 -22.76
N GLY A 108 -38.03 3.16 -23.53
CA GLY A 108 -39.38 2.78 -23.09
C GLY A 108 -39.95 3.75 -22.06
N LEU A 109 -39.62 5.03 -22.20
CA LEU A 109 -40.14 6.11 -21.37
C LEU A 109 -41.39 6.72 -22.02
N ARG A 110 -42.23 7.40 -21.20
CA ARG A 110 -43.39 8.17 -21.66
C ARG A 110 -43.08 9.59 -22.08
N SER A 111 -41.84 10.06 -21.87
CA SER A 111 -41.37 11.40 -22.23
C SER A 111 -39.87 11.40 -22.48
N GLY A 112 -39.38 12.29 -23.33
CA GLY A 112 -37.96 12.40 -23.69
C GLY A 112 -37.76 12.56 -25.20
N LEU A 113 -36.63 12.06 -25.71
CA LEU A 113 -36.38 11.96 -27.14
C LEU A 113 -37.13 10.77 -27.74
N LEU A 114 -37.73 10.94 -28.90
CA LEU A 114 -38.41 9.86 -29.60
C LEU A 114 -37.42 8.74 -29.94
N ASP A 115 -37.75 7.51 -29.57
CA ASP A 115 -36.98 6.34 -30.00
C ASP A 115 -37.43 5.93 -31.41
N THR A 116 -36.67 6.31 -32.42
CA THR A 116 -36.99 6.04 -33.82
C THR A 116 -37.15 4.56 -34.13
N GLY A 117 -36.54 3.67 -33.33
CA GLY A 117 -36.71 2.22 -33.45
C GLY A 117 -38.11 1.73 -32.99
N LYS A 118 -38.88 2.56 -32.28
CA LYS A 118 -40.22 2.24 -31.76
C LYS A 118 -41.36 2.98 -32.45
N LEU A 119 -41.09 3.61 -33.58
CA LEU A 119 -42.15 4.34 -34.34
C LEU A 119 -43.28 3.44 -34.82
N ALA A 120 -43.01 2.19 -35.18
CA ALA A 120 -44.05 1.23 -35.56
C ALA A 120 -44.97 0.88 -34.36
N GLU A 121 -44.46 0.81 -33.16
CA GLU A 121 -45.21 0.58 -31.93
C GLU A 121 -46.07 1.81 -31.56
N ALA A 122 -45.58 3.03 -31.86
CA ALA A 122 -46.31 4.28 -31.65
C ALA A 122 -47.62 4.32 -32.46
N VAL A 123 -47.60 3.87 -33.71
CA VAL A 123 -48.78 3.79 -34.59
C VAL A 123 -49.82 2.83 -34.02
N GLN A 124 -49.42 1.85 -33.22
CA GLN A 124 -50.26 0.89 -32.54
C GLN A 124 -50.78 1.39 -31.18
N GLY A 125 -50.50 2.65 -30.81
CA GLY A 125 -50.97 3.24 -29.57
C GLY A 125 -50.07 3.00 -28.35
N VAL A 126 -48.83 2.50 -28.54
CA VAL A 126 -47.89 2.31 -27.45
C VAL A 126 -47.31 3.67 -27.06
N GLU A 127 -47.48 4.08 -25.79
CA GLU A 127 -47.02 5.38 -25.29
C GLU A 127 -45.55 5.37 -24.86
N ASN A 128 -44.95 4.19 -24.65
CA ASN A 128 -43.59 4.06 -24.12
C ASN A 128 -42.53 4.06 -25.26
N ILE A 129 -42.52 5.12 -26.05
CA ILE A 129 -41.70 5.26 -27.27
C ILE A 129 -40.57 6.28 -27.15
N TYR A 130 -40.35 6.78 -25.95
CA TYR A 130 -39.31 7.79 -25.72
C TYR A 130 -38.09 7.15 -25.08
N ARG A 131 -36.93 7.79 -25.35
CA ARG A 131 -35.66 7.49 -24.73
C ARG A 131 -35.05 8.74 -24.09
N GLN A 132 -34.25 8.55 -23.09
CA GLN A 132 -33.48 9.62 -22.44
C GLN A 132 -32.04 9.15 -22.24
N GLU A 133 -31.10 9.90 -22.79
CA GLU A 133 -29.70 9.71 -22.49
C GLU A 133 -29.41 10.36 -21.13
N ARG A 134 -29.11 9.56 -20.12
CA ARG A 134 -28.59 10.04 -18.84
C ARG A 134 -27.10 9.80 -18.79
N THR A 135 -26.33 10.87 -18.79
CA THR A 135 -24.91 10.82 -18.47
C THR A 135 -24.77 10.74 -16.96
N ALA A 136 -24.54 9.53 -16.45
CA ALA A 136 -24.09 9.37 -15.08
C ALA A 136 -22.60 9.76 -15.03
N ARG A 137 -22.30 10.90 -14.43
CA ARG A 137 -20.91 11.28 -14.18
C ARG A 137 -20.26 10.17 -13.36
N ALA A 138 -19.04 9.80 -13.73
CA ALA A 138 -18.27 8.88 -12.91
C ALA A 138 -18.09 9.47 -11.52
N ASP A 139 -18.41 8.68 -10.50
CA ASP A 139 -18.20 9.07 -9.11
C ASP A 139 -16.74 9.44 -8.91
N ARG A 140 -16.52 10.51 -8.16
CA ARG A 140 -15.17 10.88 -7.73
C ARG A 140 -14.69 9.82 -6.75
N MET A 141 -13.40 9.54 -6.80
CA MET A 141 -12.75 8.62 -5.87
C MET A 141 -11.40 9.16 -5.42
N ALA A 142 -10.99 8.80 -4.24
CA ALA A 142 -9.63 8.99 -3.79
C ALA A 142 -8.83 7.71 -4.04
N VAL A 143 -7.56 7.89 -4.34
CA VAL A 143 -6.57 6.81 -4.36
C VAL A 143 -5.45 7.21 -3.42
N CYS A 144 -5.16 6.36 -2.45
CA CYS A 144 -4.02 6.50 -1.55
C CYS A 144 -3.02 5.39 -1.84
N ILE A 145 -1.76 5.74 -1.96
CA ILE A 145 -0.65 4.81 -2.09
C ILE A 145 0.23 5.02 -0.86
N LEU A 146 0.46 3.96 -0.11
CA LEU A 146 1.37 3.94 1.03
C LEU A 146 2.51 2.99 0.70
N VAL A 147 3.72 3.50 0.71
CA VAL A 147 4.96 2.75 0.42
C VAL A 147 5.65 2.45 1.73
N ASP A 148 5.97 1.19 1.95
CA ASP A 148 6.85 0.76 3.02
C ASP A 148 8.29 1.15 2.68
N GLU A 149 8.90 1.95 3.53
CA GLU A 149 10.26 2.45 3.43
C GLU A 149 11.11 1.91 4.57
N SER A 150 10.78 0.75 5.09
CA SER A 150 11.57 0.08 6.13
C SER A 150 12.86 -0.52 5.58
N GLY A 151 13.81 -0.80 6.46
CA GLY A 151 15.12 -1.34 6.10
C GLY A 151 15.04 -2.72 5.41
N SER A 152 13.98 -3.51 5.62
CA SER A 152 13.76 -4.78 4.91
C SER A 152 13.52 -4.59 3.41
N MET A 153 13.10 -3.37 3.03
CA MET A 153 12.87 -2.98 1.63
C MET A 153 14.14 -2.57 0.90
N ASP A 154 15.31 -2.53 1.55
CA ASP A 154 16.55 -2.04 0.93
C ASP A 154 16.94 -2.80 -0.36
N GLY A 155 17.67 -2.13 -1.23
CA GLY A 155 18.15 -2.68 -2.49
C GLY A 155 17.09 -2.72 -3.61
N GLU A 156 16.87 -3.90 -4.17
CA GLU A 156 15.96 -4.08 -5.32
C GLU A 156 14.49 -3.89 -4.94
N LYS A 157 14.09 -4.19 -3.69
CA LYS A 157 12.73 -4.06 -3.23
C LYS A 157 12.27 -2.60 -3.22
N ILE A 158 13.03 -1.69 -2.62
CA ILE A 158 12.66 -0.26 -2.58
C ILE A 158 12.70 0.36 -3.98
N GLN A 159 13.60 -0.10 -4.85
CA GLN A 159 13.62 0.32 -6.24
C GLN A 159 12.33 -0.08 -6.96
N ALA A 160 11.87 -1.32 -6.77
CA ALA A 160 10.63 -1.84 -7.34
C ALA A 160 9.40 -1.11 -6.76
N ALA A 161 9.42 -0.76 -5.46
CA ALA A 161 8.37 0.02 -4.82
C ALA A 161 8.30 1.45 -5.40
N ARG A 162 9.44 2.11 -5.57
CA ARG A 162 9.56 3.43 -6.22
C ARG A 162 9.03 3.37 -7.65
N ASP A 163 9.47 2.39 -8.43
CA ASP A 163 9.02 2.17 -9.80
C ASP A 163 7.49 2.01 -9.88
N THR A 164 6.92 1.23 -8.96
CA THR A 164 5.47 1.00 -8.87
C THR A 164 4.73 2.28 -8.47
N ALA A 165 5.21 3.02 -7.49
CA ALA A 165 4.60 4.29 -7.07
C ALA A 165 4.62 5.33 -8.20
N ILE A 166 5.73 5.45 -8.93
CA ILE A 166 5.86 6.33 -10.09
C ILE A 166 4.95 5.89 -11.23
N LEU A 167 4.88 4.59 -11.53
CA LEU A 167 3.96 4.04 -12.54
C LEU A 167 2.50 4.41 -12.23
N LEU A 168 2.07 4.19 -11.00
CA LEU A 168 0.72 4.50 -10.55
C LEU A 168 0.46 6.01 -10.56
N ASN A 169 1.44 6.84 -10.14
CA ASN A 169 1.34 8.28 -10.21
C ASN A 169 1.12 8.78 -11.64
N GLU A 170 1.94 8.34 -12.60
CA GLU A 170 1.83 8.76 -13.98
C GLU A 170 0.53 8.27 -14.65
N ALA A 171 0.11 7.04 -14.33
CA ALA A 171 -1.12 6.49 -14.86
C ALA A 171 -2.37 7.21 -14.30
N LEU A 172 -2.43 7.45 -12.99
CA LEU A 172 -3.55 8.08 -12.31
C LEU A 172 -3.64 9.58 -12.58
N ALA A 173 -2.51 10.26 -12.81
CA ALA A 173 -2.48 11.68 -13.15
C ALA A 173 -3.30 12.02 -14.42
N THR A 174 -3.54 11.02 -15.27
CA THR A 174 -4.34 11.16 -16.51
C THR A 174 -5.85 10.94 -16.30
N VAL A 175 -6.27 10.51 -15.10
CA VAL A 175 -7.66 10.17 -14.78
C VAL A 175 -8.34 11.35 -14.08
N ARG A 176 -9.39 11.92 -14.69
CA ARG A 176 -9.98 13.20 -14.26
C ARG A 176 -10.68 13.18 -12.90
N ASN A 177 -11.26 12.05 -12.52
CA ASN A 177 -12.12 11.93 -11.33
C ASN A 177 -11.41 11.26 -10.14
N VAL A 178 -10.07 11.28 -10.12
CA VAL A 178 -9.25 10.69 -9.06
C VAL A 178 -8.48 11.78 -8.33
N ASP A 179 -8.60 11.77 -7.01
CA ASP A 179 -7.76 12.53 -6.10
C ASP A 179 -6.68 11.60 -5.57
N LEU A 180 -5.41 11.88 -5.88
CA LEU A 180 -4.29 10.99 -5.60
C LEU A 180 -3.48 11.46 -4.40
N TYR A 181 -3.24 10.55 -3.47
CA TYR A 181 -2.43 10.72 -2.27
C TYR A 181 -1.31 9.68 -2.29
N ILE A 182 -0.08 10.10 -2.03
CA ILE A 182 1.07 9.19 -1.99
C ILE A 182 1.89 9.51 -0.76
N TYR A 183 2.08 8.49 0.07
CA TYR A 183 2.88 8.55 1.29
C TYR A 183 3.89 7.41 1.30
N GLY A 184 5.01 7.64 1.97
CA GLY A 184 5.91 6.60 2.41
C GLY A 184 5.92 6.54 3.94
N HIS A 185 6.28 5.44 4.52
CA HIS A 185 6.42 5.34 5.97
C HIS A 185 7.62 4.51 6.38
N THR A 186 8.24 4.99 7.43
CA THR A 186 9.29 4.32 8.19
C THR A 186 9.19 4.74 9.64
N THR A 187 10.12 4.36 10.48
CA THR A 187 10.22 4.88 11.85
C THR A 187 11.38 5.86 11.96
N GLU A 188 11.28 6.79 12.88
CA GLU A 188 12.38 7.67 13.29
C GLU A 188 12.95 7.13 14.58
N ASN A 189 14.24 6.78 14.56
CA ASN A 189 14.96 6.19 15.70
C ASN A 189 14.26 4.92 16.27
N GLY A 190 13.55 4.16 15.43
CA GLY A 190 12.87 2.95 15.85
C GLY A 190 11.64 3.13 16.76
N SER A 191 11.25 4.37 17.08
CA SER A 191 10.22 4.63 18.10
C SER A 191 8.99 5.37 17.59
N PHE A 192 9.13 6.22 16.59
CA PHE A 192 8.05 7.08 16.08
C PHE A 192 7.82 6.81 14.60
N VAL A 193 6.58 6.73 14.19
CA VAL A 193 6.25 6.65 12.77
C VAL A 193 6.60 7.98 12.10
N LYS A 194 7.42 7.91 11.07
CA LYS A 194 7.70 8.99 10.13
C LYS A 194 6.89 8.73 8.87
N LEU A 195 6.00 9.65 8.52
CA LEU A 195 5.21 9.59 7.30
C LEU A 195 5.74 10.61 6.30
N ASN A 196 6.31 10.14 5.21
CA ASN A 196 6.79 10.96 4.11
C ASN A 196 5.62 11.30 3.18
N ALA A 197 5.28 12.58 3.06
CA ALA A 197 4.17 13.06 2.24
C ALA A 197 4.66 13.48 0.85
N TYR A 198 4.53 12.62 -0.15
CA TYR A 198 4.94 12.86 -1.52
C TYR A 198 3.89 13.59 -2.34
N ARG A 199 2.61 13.27 -2.10
CA ARG A 199 1.49 13.89 -2.81
C ARG A 199 0.23 13.90 -1.96
N GLU A 200 -0.46 15.04 -1.94
CA GLU A 200 -1.70 15.22 -1.18
C GLU A 200 -2.81 15.86 -2.05
N GLY A 201 -3.57 14.99 -2.72
CA GLY A 201 -4.75 15.40 -3.48
C GLY A 201 -4.46 15.91 -4.89
N ARG A 202 -5.29 16.87 -5.37
CA ARG A 202 -5.30 17.35 -6.76
C ARG A 202 -4.16 18.25 -7.15
N GLY A 203 -3.41 18.78 -6.21
CA GLY A 203 -2.26 19.61 -6.51
C GLY A 203 -1.29 18.86 -7.41
N ARG A 204 -0.79 19.55 -8.45
CA ARG A 204 0.42 19.11 -9.14
C ARG A 204 1.58 19.44 -8.21
N GLY A 205 1.74 18.68 -7.14
CA GLY A 205 3.00 18.68 -6.39
C GLY A 205 4.14 18.35 -7.33
N ASP A 206 5.34 18.68 -6.93
CA ASP A 206 6.52 18.28 -7.69
C ASP A 206 6.58 16.74 -7.74
N ARG A 207 6.39 16.16 -8.94
CA ARG A 207 6.43 14.71 -9.12
C ARG A 207 7.79 14.11 -8.81
N TYR A 208 8.84 14.92 -8.91
CA TYR A 208 10.22 14.48 -8.68
C TYR A 208 10.49 14.12 -7.21
N VAL A 209 9.63 14.53 -6.27
CA VAL A 209 9.71 14.07 -4.88
C VAL A 209 9.57 12.56 -4.73
N LEU A 210 8.91 11.86 -5.69
CA LEU A 210 8.83 10.40 -5.69
C LEU A 210 10.19 9.72 -5.95
N GLY A 211 11.16 10.44 -6.48
CA GLY A 211 12.53 9.92 -6.63
C GLY A 211 13.25 9.72 -5.30
N SER A 212 12.83 10.42 -4.24
CA SER A 212 13.43 10.30 -2.90
C SER A 212 12.83 9.17 -2.04
N ILE A 213 12.00 8.27 -2.62
CA ILE A 213 11.57 7.06 -1.93
C ILE A 213 12.80 6.16 -1.70
N GLU A 214 13.19 5.98 -0.44
CA GLU A 214 14.37 5.21 -0.03
C GLU A 214 14.06 4.42 1.23
N ALA A 215 14.76 3.28 1.41
CA ALA A 215 14.62 2.47 2.61
C ALA A 215 15.37 3.12 3.79
N ASP A 216 14.71 3.10 4.96
CA ASP A 216 15.27 3.64 6.20
C ASP A 216 14.69 2.82 7.36
N TRP A 217 15.32 2.79 8.49
CA TRP A 217 14.91 2.17 9.77
C TRP A 217 13.89 1.00 9.71
N SER A 218 12.82 1.08 10.51
CA SER A 218 11.82 0.04 10.74
C SER A 218 10.43 0.50 10.30
N ASN A 219 9.38 -0.33 10.45
CA ASN A 219 8.00 0.04 10.14
C ASN A 219 7.04 -0.23 11.30
N ILE A 220 5.95 0.55 11.36
CA ILE A 220 4.76 0.31 12.18
C ILE A 220 3.56 0.58 11.27
N ASP A 221 3.19 -0.43 10.51
CA ASP A 221 2.22 -0.35 9.42
C ASP A 221 0.83 0.11 9.89
N SER A 222 0.34 -0.44 11.00
CA SER A 222 -1.01 -0.13 11.50
C SER A 222 -1.20 1.35 11.79
N ARG A 223 -0.16 2.01 12.31
CA ARG A 223 -0.18 3.46 12.58
C ARG A 223 -0.03 4.28 11.33
N ALA A 224 0.90 3.90 10.44
CA ALA A 224 1.11 4.56 9.17
C ALA A 224 -0.17 4.54 8.32
N ILE A 225 -0.85 3.39 8.27
CA ILE A 225 -2.14 3.23 7.59
C ILE A 225 -3.21 4.15 8.18
N ARG A 226 -3.36 4.20 9.52
CA ARG A 226 -4.33 5.07 10.17
C ARG A 226 -4.05 6.55 9.93
N GLU A 227 -2.80 6.98 10.03
CA GLU A 227 -2.42 8.37 9.80
C GLU A 227 -2.63 8.78 8.34
N ALA A 228 -2.17 7.98 7.38
CA ALA A 228 -2.41 8.24 5.95
C ALA A 228 -3.91 8.32 5.64
N ALA A 229 -4.72 7.42 6.20
CA ALA A 229 -6.17 7.43 6.05
C ALA A 229 -6.80 8.68 6.67
N ALA A 230 -6.38 9.10 7.86
CA ALA A 230 -6.84 10.33 8.52
C ALA A 230 -6.55 11.56 7.67
N ARG A 231 -5.36 11.64 7.08
CA ARG A 231 -4.97 12.74 6.17
C ARG A 231 -5.82 12.78 4.90
N VAL A 232 -6.14 11.62 4.32
CA VAL A 232 -7.08 11.51 3.19
C VAL A 232 -8.46 12.00 3.62
N ARG A 233 -8.98 11.54 4.78
CA ARG A 233 -10.30 11.92 5.28
C ARG A 233 -10.42 13.40 5.64
N ALA A 234 -9.35 14.03 6.07
CA ALA A 234 -9.31 15.47 6.31
C ALA A 234 -9.55 16.30 5.02
N ARG A 235 -9.30 15.72 3.83
CA ARG A 235 -9.40 16.39 2.54
C ARG A 235 -10.58 15.96 1.68
N THR A 236 -11.06 14.72 1.85
CA THR A 236 -12.15 14.17 1.04
C THR A 236 -12.98 13.15 1.81
N ARG A 237 -14.27 13.11 1.51
CA ARG A 237 -15.22 12.08 2.00
C ARG A 237 -15.53 11.03 0.93
N GLU A 238 -14.89 11.13 -0.24
CA GLU A 238 -15.06 10.17 -1.31
C GLU A 238 -14.54 8.79 -0.89
N LYS A 239 -15.02 7.76 -1.56
CA LYS A 239 -14.48 6.40 -1.40
C LYS A 239 -13.02 6.39 -1.77
N CYS A 240 -12.22 5.71 -0.99
CA CYS A 240 -10.78 5.63 -1.16
C CYS A 240 -10.33 4.21 -1.47
N LEU A 241 -9.63 4.04 -2.58
CA LEU A 241 -8.85 2.85 -2.86
C LEU A 241 -7.45 3.05 -2.27
N PHE A 242 -7.08 2.18 -1.33
CA PHE A 242 -5.85 2.30 -0.56
C PHE A 242 -4.88 1.17 -0.94
N PHE A 243 -3.80 1.52 -1.63
CA PHE A 243 -2.72 0.60 -1.96
C PHE A 243 -1.64 0.64 -0.89
N VAL A 244 -1.21 -0.53 -0.44
CA VAL A 244 -0.05 -0.70 0.43
C VAL A 244 1.02 -1.46 -0.36
N ILE A 245 2.17 -0.84 -0.57
CA ILE A 245 3.32 -1.44 -1.28
C ILE A 245 4.35 -1.81 -0.22
N SER A 246 4.55 -3.11 0.02
CA SER A 246 5.47 -3.58 1.05
C SER A 246 5.96 -5.00 0.74
N ASP A 247 6.97 -5.50 1.45
CA ASP A 247 7.38 -6.91 1.42
C ASP A 247 6.57 -7.80 2.38
N GLY A 248 5.59 -7.21 3.08
CA GLY A 248 4.69 -7.92 3.98
C GLY A 248 5.30 -8.27 5.34
N ALA A 249 6.44 -7.67 5.71
CA ALA A 249 7.15 -7.92 6.96
C ALA A 249 6.94 -6.79 7.99
N PRO A 250 5.76 -6.65 8.62
CA PRO A 250 5.54 -5.62 9.63
C PRO A 250 6.38 -5.93 10.89
N CYS A 251 6.98 -4.89 11.47
CA CYS A 251 7.67 -4.99 12.77
C CYS A 251 6.70 -4.99 13.96
N GLU A 252 5.44 -5.26 13.72
CA GLU A 252 4.39 -5.39 14.72
C GLU A 252 3.55 -6.66 14.46
N PRO A 253 2.71 -7.09 15.43
CA PRO A 253 1.81 -8.21 15.20
C PRO A 253 0.85 -7.95 14.04
N THR A 254 0.73 -8.91 13.10
CA THR A 254 -0.14 -8.81 11.90
C THR A 254 -1.59 -8.48 12.25
N ARG A 255 -2.06 -8.90 13.45
CA ARG A 255 -3.39 -8.55 13.98
C ARG A 255 -3.63 -7.04 14.06
N ASN A 256 -2.61 -6.23 14.40
CA ASN A 256 -2.75 -4.78 14.53
C ASN A 256 -3.02 -4.14 13.16
N VAL A 257 -2.30 -4.60 12.14
CA VAL A 257 -2.52 -4.18 10.75
C VAL A 257 -3.92 -4.59 10.28
N LYS A 258 -4.30 -5.85 10.56
CA LYS A 258 -5.64 -6.36 10.22
C LYS A 258 -6.77 -5.57 10.88
N GLU A 259 -6.60 -5.18 12.14
CA GLU A 259 -7.57 -4.35 12.86
C GLU A 259 -7.69 -2.96 12.23
N ALA A 260 -6.56 -2.30 11.91
CA ALA A 260 -6.54 -1.01 11.22
C ALA A 260 -7.26 -1.09 9.86
N VAL A 261 -6.96 -2.11 9.07
CA VAL A 261 -7.59 -2.35 7.76
C VAL A 261 -9.10 -2.56 7.91
N ARG A 262 -9.55 -3.36 8.89
CA ARG A 262 -10.97 -3.62 9.13
C ARG A 262 -11.74 -2.39 9.61
N GLU A 263 -11.14 -1.62 10.51
CA GLU A 263 -11.70 -0.37 11.00
C GLU A 263 -11.92 0.62 9.86
N LEU A 264 -10.89 0.88 9.08
CA LEU A 264 -10.94 1.83 7.97
C LEU A 264 -11.79 1.35 6.79
N SER A 265 -11.92 0.03 6.60
CA SER A 265 -12.81 -0.51 5.58
C SER A 265 -14.28 -0.18 5.86
N ARG A 266 -14.67 -0.04 7.14
CA ARG A 266 -16.01 0.42 7.53
C ARG A 266 -16.20 1.92 7.24
N ASP A 267 -15.12 2.67 7.22
CA ASP A 267 -15.12 4.12 6.89
C ASP A 267 -14.92 4.38 5.38
N GLY A 268 -15.12 3.38 4.53
CA GLY A 268 -15.15 3.53 3.07
C GLY A 268 -13.78 3.49 2.39
N PHE A 269 -12.78 2.91 3.04
CA PHE A 269 -11.54 2.54 2.40
C PHE A 269 -11.61 1.11 1.85
N SER A 270 -10.99 0.88 0.70
CA SER A 270 -10.83 -0.46 0.10
C SER A 270 -9.35 -0.73 -0.05
N PHE A 271 -8.84 -1.69 0.69
CA PHE A 271 -7.41 -1.98 0.73
C PHE A 271 -7.01 -3.01 -0.31
N VAL A 272 -5.84 -2.78 -0.92
CA VAL A 272 -5.15 -3.72 -1.80
C VAL A 272 -3.66 -3.69 -1.45
N SER A 273 -3.11 -4.81 -1.04
CA SER A 273 -1.67 -4.97 -0.84
C SER A 273 -0.99 -5.33 -2.15
N ILE A 274 0.11 -4.65 -2.45
CA ILE A 274 1.02 -4.94 -3.57
C ILE A 274 2.33 -5.41 -2.94
N GLY A 275 2.55 -6.71 -2.98
CA GLY A 275 3.72 -7.31 -2.37
C GLY A 275 4.91 -7.38 -3.29
N ILE A 276 6.03 -6.95 -2.77
CA ILE A 276 7.33 -7.06 -3.42
C ILE A 276 8.11 -8.11 -2.67
N ASP A 277 8.20 -9.30 -3.27
CA ASP A 277 8.91 -10.43 -2.66
C ASP A 277 8.44 -10.71 -1.22
N PHE A 278 7.14 -11.03 -1.09
CA PHE A 278 6.50 -11.23 0.21
C PHE A 278 7.26 -12.21 1.12
N GLU A 279 7.62 -11.75 2.30
CA GLU A 279 8.22 -12.57 3.36
C GLU A 279 7.15 -13.32 4.17
N TYR A 280 5.91 -12.78 4.24
CA TYR A 280 4.78 -13.35 4.96
C TYR A 280 3.55 -13.45 4.07
N ASP A 281 2.59 -14.29 4.46
CA ASP A 281 1.32 -14.40 3.75
C ASP A 281 0.48 -13.12 3.92
N PRO A 282 0.29 -12.33 2.87
CA PRO A 282 -0.45 -11.07 2.95
C PRO A 282 -1.93 -11.26 3.27
N SER A 283 -2.49 -12.47 3.10
CA SER A 283 -3.89 -12.79 3.41
C SER A 283 -4.20 -12.69 4.90
N GLU A 284 -3.18 -12.75 5.76
CA GLU A 284 -3.34 -12.51 7.18
C GLU A 284 -3.76 -11.08 7.51
N MET A 285 -3.38 -10.11 6.68
CA MET A 285 -3.60 -8.67 6.88
C MET A 285 -4.63 -8.08 5.90
N TYR A 286 -4.60 -8.52 4.64
CA TYR A 286 -5.39 -7.90 3.55
C TYR A 286 -6.22 -8.94 2.79
N ASP A 287 -7.52 -8.66 2.61
CA ASP A 287 -8.43 -9.52 1.82
C ASP A 287 -8.12 -9.50 0.32
N ASN A 288 -7.50 -8.40 -0.18
CA ASN A 288 -7.08 -8.27 -1.57
C ASN A 288 -5.58 -7.99 -1.60
N HIS A 289 -4.84 -8.85 -2.27
CA HIS A 289 -3.40 -8.72 -2.42
C HIS A 289 -2.96 -9.17 -3.81
N VAL A 290 -1.84 -8.63 -4.28
CA VAL A 290 -1.17 -8.97 -5.53
C VAL A 290 0.30 -9.13 -5.24
N SER A 291 0.90 -10.23 -5.68
CA SER A 291 2.35 -10.39 -5.66
C SER A 291 2.95 -9.78 -6.92
N MET A 292 3.89 -8.88 -6.77
CA MET A 292 4.59 -8.27 -7.88
C MET A 292 5.81 -9.13 -8.25
N THR A 293 5.62 -10.05 -9.18
CA THR A 293 6.73 -10.81 -9.78
C THR A 293 7.28 -10.12 -11.03
N ASP A 294 6.42 -9.38 -11.77
CA ASP A 294 6.78 -8.60 -12.94
C ASP A 294 5.78 -7.45 -13.13
N LEU A 295 6.27 -6.27 -13.48
CA LEU A 295 5.46 -5.10 -13.80
C LEU A 295 4.48 -5.33 -14.97
N SER A 296 4.76 -6.27 -15.87
CA SER A 296 3.86 -6.61 -16.98
C SER A 296 2.59 -7.33 -16.53
N THR A 297 2.67 -8.12 -15.47
CA THR A 297 1.54 -8.86 -14.89
C THR A 297 0.74 -8.02 -13.90
N LEU A 298 1.38 -7.04 -13.27
CA LEU A 298 0.77 -6.17 -12.29
C LEU A 298 -0.41 -5.37 -12.87
N ALA A 299 -0.29 -4.87 -14.12
CA ALA A 299 -1.33 -4.05 -14.75
C ALA A 299 -2.70 -4.74 -14.86
N PRO A 300 -2.80 -5.94 -15.45
CA PRO A 300 -4.08 -6.64 -15.56
C PRO A 300 -4.64 -7.05 -14.19
N GLU A 301 -3.80 -7.42 -13.23
CA GLU A 301 -4.24 -7.84 -11.89
C GLU A 301 -4.77 -6.67 -11.07
N LEU A 302 -4.05 -5.56 -11.00
CA LEU A 302 -4.54 -4.33 -10.38
C LEU A 302 -5.82 -3.84 -11.06
N GLY A 303 -5.91 -3.94 -12.39
CA GLY A 303 -7.11 -3.58 -13.11
C GLY A 303 -8.35 -4.39 -12.69
N LYS A 304 -8.20 -5.68 -12.45
CA LYS A 304 -9.26 -6.55 -11.92
C LYS A 304 -9.67 -6.14 -10.50
N MET A 305 -8.69 -5.87 -9.63
CA MET A 305 -8.95 -5.49 -8.24
C MET A 305 -9.58 -4.11 -8.12
N ILE A 306 -9.10 -3.13 -8.89
CA ILE A 306 -9.72 -1.80 -8.96
C ILE A 306 -11.16 -1.90 -9.43
N LYS A 307 -11.42 -2.70 -10.46
CA LYS A 307 -12.77 -2.94 -10.94
C LYS A 307 -13.66 -3.59 -9.85
N LYS A 308 -13.15 -4.60 -9.15
CA LYS A 308 -13.85 -5.25 -8.04
C LYS A 308 -14.13 -4.25 -6.91
N ALA A 309 -13.15 -3.48 -6.46
CA ALA A 309 -13.30 -2.47 -5.41
C ALA A 309 -14.34 -1.39 -5.78
N ILE A 310 -14.39 -0.95 -7.05
CA ILE A 310 -15.40 0.00 -7.54
C ILE A 310 -16.79 -0.64 -7.57
N MET A 311 -16.91 -1.91 -7.98
CA MET A 311 -18.20 -2.62 -8.09
C MET A 311 -18.77 -2.97 -6.71
N ASP A 312 -17.99 -3.51 -5.81
CA ASP A 312 -18.42 -3.86 -4.44
C ASP A 312 -18.92 -2.62 -3.69
N ASN A 313 -18.32 -1.48 -3.97
CA ASN A 313 -18.74 -0.19 -3.46
C ASN A 313 -20.06 0.34 -4.08
N SER A 314 -20.42 -0.09 -5.27
CA SER A 314 -21.69 0.30 -5.92
C SER A 314 -22.89 -0.46 -5.39
N ASN A 315 -22.69 -1.66 -4.84
CA ASN A 315 -23.74 -2.54 -4.33
C ASN A 315 -24.10 -2.30 -2.84
N ARG A 316 -23.35 -1.43 -2.15
CA ARG A 316 -23.60 -1.07 -0.74
C ARG A 316 -24.35 0.26 -0.56
N LYS A 317 -25.01 0.78 -1.62
CA LYS A 317 -25.91 1.95 -1.56
C LYS A 317 -27.36 1.55 -1.47
#